data_e724ea48635f742d6a1d683d513ca5ee
#
_entry.id   e724ea48635f742d6a1d683d513ca5ee
#
_cell.length_a   1.000
_cell.length_b   1.000
_cell.length_c   1.000
_cell.angle_alpha   90.00
_cell.angle_beta   90.00
_cell.angle_gamma   90.00
#
_symmetry.space_group_name_H-M   'P 1'
#
loop_
_entity.id
_entity.type
_entity.pdbx_description
1 polymer ?
#
loop_
_entity_poly.entity_id
_entity_poly.type
_entity_poly.pdbx_seq_one_letter_code
_entity_poly.pdbx_strand_id
1 'polypeptide(L)'
;QYPQALPWDTQTREIHAKDGEQSVDFRFALTNVWTNAVTISSTKTSCGCTVARLPETPWVIQPGKGGEISGNMNLLGKAGTIVKTVTVTTDVGSILLNVKVHIAPPDPSRMRAADRQRNLAVAAADRQAVFRGECASCHVAPTVGKKGAELYATACGICHDAENKATMVPTLRELK
;
A
#
# COMPACT_ATOMS: atom_id res chain seq x y z
N GLN A 1 -16.61 -19.86 15.44
CA GLN A 1 -15.19 -19.89 15.89
C GLN A 1 -14.35 -20.54 14.79
N TYR A 2 -13.88 -19.71 13.93
CA TYR A 2 -13.51 -20.02 12.58
C TYR A 2 -12.00 -20.26 12.32
N PRO A 3 -11.08 -19.73 13.11
CA PRO A 3 -9.65 -19.73 12.78
C PRO A 3 -8.93 -21.05 12.99
N GLN A 4 -9.53 -22.03 13.66
CA GLN A 4 -8.77 -23.19 14.15
C GLN A 4 -8.59 -24.31 13.13
N ALA A 5 -9.46 -24.40 12.12
CA ALA A 5 -9.36 -25.49 11.13
C ALA A 5 -8.28 -25.23 10.08
N LEU A 6 -8.14 -23.98 9.68
CA LEU A 6 -7.19 -23.53 8.66
C LEU A 6 -6.32 -22.40 9.21
N PRO A 7 -5.28 -22.70 10.01
CA PRO A 7 -4.30 -21.69 10.39
C PRO A 7 -3.59 -21.15 9.16
N TRP A 8 -3.48 -19.83 9.12
CA TRP A 8 -2.77 -19.08 8.09
C TRP A 8 -1.42 -18.63 8.63
N ASP A 9 -0.43 -18.52 7.75
CA ASP A 9 0.89 -17.99 8.10
C ASP A 9 0.79 -16.54 8.62
N THR A 10 -0.16 -15.79 8.08
CA THR A 10 -0.57 -14.47 8.57
C THR A 10 -1.97 -14.14 8.08
N GLN A 11 -2.68 -13.27 8.79
CA GLN A 11 -3.95 -12.69 8.33
C GLN A 11 -3.75 -11.30 7.70
N THR A 12 -2.57 -10.70 7.87
CA THR A 12 -2.22 -9.42 7.25
C THR A 12 -0.84 -9.52 6.62
N ARG A 13 -0.79 -9.42 5.31
CA ARG A 13 0.45 -9.34 4.55
C ARG A 13 0.84 -7.89 4.36
N GLU A 14 1.95 -7.48 4.94
CA GLU A 14 2.55 -6.16 4.69
C GLU A 14 3.58 -6.24 3.57
N ILE A 15 3.51 -5.30 2.63
CA ILE A 15 4.38 -5.22 1.46
C ILE A 15 4.86 -3.78 1.32
N HIS A 16 6.14 -3.60 1.02
CA HIS A 16 6.74 -2.31 0.71
C HIS A 16 7.02 -2.24 -0.79
N ALA A 17 6.22 -1.46 -1.50
CA ALA A 17 6.39 -1.21 -2.92
C ALA A 17 7.35 -0.04 -3.15
N LYS A 18 8.23 -0.17 -4.12
CA LYS A 18 9.17 0.88 -4.52
C LYS A 18 8.45 1.97 -5.31
N ASP A 19 9.09 3.13 -5.40
CA ASP A 19 8.66 4.18 -6.31
C ASP A 19 8.58 3.68 -7.76
N GLY A 20 7.43 3.92 -8.41
CA GLY A 20 7.16 3.51 -9.79
C GLY A 20 6.77 2.04 -9.96
N GLU A 21 6.67 1.27 -8.89
CA GLU A 21 6.19 -0.11 -8.96
C GLU A 21 4.70 -0.14 -9.29
N GLN A 22 4.34 -0.82 -10.39
CA GLN A 22 2.98 -0.79 -10.92
C GLN A 22 2.06 -1.83 -10.30
N SER A 23 2.62 -2.88 -9.73
CA SER A 23 1.87 -3.94 -9.05
C SER A 23 2.74 -4.68 -8.05
N VAL A 24 2.10 -5.32 -7.07
CA VAL A 24 2.76 -6.21 -6.11
C VAL A 24 2.04 -7.54 -6.05
N ASP A 25 2.82 -8.61 -5.91
CA ASP A 25 2.30 -9.94 -5.65
C ASP A 25 2.21 -10.20 -4.15
N PHE A 26 1.22 -10.99 -3.76
CA PHE A 26 1.05 -11.44 -2.38
C PHE A 26 0.69 -12.91 -2.34
N ARG A 27 0.99 -13.53 -1.20
CA ARG A 27 0.68 -14.92 -0.92
C ARG A 27 0.26 -15.09 0.52
N PHE A 28 -0.68 -16.01 0.76
CA PHE A 28 -1.09 -16.46 2.07
C PHE A 28 -1.04 -17.97 2.10
N ALA A 29 -0.21 -18.53 2.94
CA ALA A 29 -0.11 -19.97 3.14
C ALA A 29 -1.07 -20.42 4.24
N LEU A 30 -1.63 -21.60 4.07
CA LEU A 30 -2.53 -22.23 5.03
C LEU A 30 -2.26 -23.72 5.12
N THR A 31 -2.71 -24.32 6.23
CA THR A 31 -2.67 -25.78 6.43
C THR A 31 -4.00 -26.23 7.05
N ASN A 32 -4.55 -27.33 6.58
CA ASN A 32 -5.70 -27.95 7.23
C ASN A 32 -5.22 -28.81 8.42
N VAL A 33 -5.47 -28.34 9.62
CA VAL A 33 -5.13 -29.05 10.88
C VAL A 33 -6.31 -29.87 11.43
N TRP A 34 -7.44 -29.87 10.73
CA TRP A 34 -8.58 -30.71 11.10
C TRP A 34 -8.43 -32.17 10.64
N THR A 35 -9.29 -33.01 11.18
CA THR A 35 -9.42 -34.42 10.80
C THR A 35 -10.27 -34.62 9.57
N ASN A 36 -11.05 -33.60 9.14
CA ASN A 36 -11.90 -33.60 7.96
C ASN A 36 -11.33 -32.70 6.87
N ALA A 37 -11.65 -33.01 5.61
CA ALA A 37 -11.34 -32.09 4.50
C ALA A 37 -12.08 -30.77 4.68
N VAL A 38 -11.46 -29.67 4.25
CA VAL A 38 -12.07 -28.33 4.18
C VAL A 38 -12.03 -27.86 2.75
N THR A 39 -13.17 -27.35 2.29
CA THR A 39 -13.32 -26.89 0.91
C THR A 39 -13.35 -25.37 0.85
N ILE A 40 -12.43 -24.76 0.12
CA ILE A 40 -12.48 -23.35 -0.24
C ILE A 40 -13.24 -23.23 -1.56
N SER A 41 -14.41 -22.58 -1.51
CA SER A 41 -15.28 -22.42 -2.67
C SER A 41 -14.95 -21.22 -3.53
N SER A 42 -14.49 -20.11 -2.92
CA SER A 42 -14.19 -18.87 -3.64
C SER A 42 -13.33 -17.90 -2.85
N THR A 43 -12.74 -16.97 -3.58
CA THR A 43 -12.12 -15.76 -3.03
C THR A 43 -12.77 -14.51 -3.63
N LYS A 44 -13.01 -13.49 -2.82
CA LYS A 44 -13.53 -12.20 -3.25
C LYS A 44 -12.66 -11.07 -2.71
N THR A 45 -12.28 -10.16 -3.57
CA THR A 45 -11.48 -8.98 -3.19
C THR A 45 -12.36 -7.75 -3.00
N SER A 46 -11.94 -6.83 -2.13
CA SER A 46 -12.68 -5.59 -1.85
C SER A 46 -12.68 -4.57 -3.00
N CYS A 47 -11.88 -4.79 -4.06
CA CYS A 47 -11.86 -3.94 -5.26
C CYS A 47 -11.41 -4.75 -6.48
N GLY A 48 -11.74 -4.26 -7.69
CA GLY A 48 -11.25 -4.82 -8.95
C GLY A 48 -9.75 -4.63 -9.22
N CYS A 49 -9.07 -3.85 -8.38
CA CYS A 49 -7.62 -3.63 -8.47
C CYS A 49 -6.77 -4.74 -7.85
N THR A 50 -7.41 -5.70 -7.18
CA THR A 50 -6.77 -6.83 -6.52
C THR A 50 -7.39 -8.11 -7.04
N VAL A 51 -6.57 -9.06 -7.42
CA VAL A 51 -6.98 -10.39 -7.83
C VAL A 51 -6.37 -11.41 -6.87
N ALA A 52 -7.18 -12.31 -6.34
CA ALA A 52 -6.73 -13.45 -5.55
C ALA A 52 -7.12 -14.74 -6.28
N ARG A 53 -6.22 -15.69 -6.33
CA ARG A 53 -6.38 -16.96 -7.06
C ARG A 53 -6.17 -18.15 -6.13
N LEU A 54 -7.07 -19.12 -6.26
CA LEU A 54 -6.94 -20.45 -5.67
C LEU A 54 -6.14 -21.34 -6.62
N PRO A 55 -5.44 -22.36 -6.11
CA PRO A 55 -4.80 -23.38 -6.96
C PRO A 55 -5.81 -24.08 -7.88
N GLU A 56 -7.00 -24.36 -7.35
CA GLU A 56 -8.15 -24.91 -8.06
C GLU A 56 -9.47 -24.38 -7.49
N THR A 57 -10.57 -24.51 -8.21
CA THR A 57 -11.88 -24.01 -7.75
C THR A 57 -12.97 -25.06 -8.03
N PRO A 58 -13.62 -25.64 -7.01
CA PRO A 58 -13.33 -25.50 -5.58
C PRO A 58 -12.01 -26.17 -5.18
N TRP A 59 -11.36 -25.66 -4.13
CA TRP A 59 -10.12 -26.23 -3.61
C TRP A 59 -10.38 -27.05 -2.35
N VAL A 60 -10.20 -28.36 -2.45
CA VAL A 60 -10.40 -29.32 -1.36
C VAL A 60 -9.07 -29.61 -0.67
N ILE A 61 -8.95 -29.22 0.59
CA ILE A 61 -7.74 -29.37 1.38
C ILE A 61 -7.92 -30.54 2.35
N GLN A 62 -7.23 -31.64 2.08
CA GLN A 62 -7.25 -32.82 2.91
C GLN A 62 -6.59 -32.59 4.28
N PRO A 63 -6.92 -33.37 5.32
CA PRO A 63 -6.26 -33.31 6.62
C PRO A 63 -4.74 -33.35 6.49
N GLY A 64 -4.06 -32.45 7.20
CA GLY A 64 -2.59 -32.33 7.19
C GLY A 64 -2.00 -31.76 5.89
N LYS A 65 -2.83 -31.44 4.90
CA LYS A 65 -2.40 -30.79 3.64
C LYS A 65 -2.62 -29.28 3.74
N GLY A 66 -1.90 -28.57 2.91
CA GLY A 66 -2.01 -27.12 2.80
C GLY A 66 -1.58 -26.64 1.42
N GLY A 67 -1.45 -25.34 1.32
CA GLY A 67 -1.01 -24.66 0.10
C GLY A 67 -1.08 -23.17 0.28
N GLU A 68 -1.17 -22.45 -0.82
CA GLU A 68 -1.18 -20.99 -0.78
C GLU A 68 -2.27 -20.39 -1.69
N ILE A 69 -2.83 -19.27 -1.25
CA ILE A 69 -3.60 -18.36 -2.10
C ILE A 69 -2.62 -17.30 -2.57
N SER A 70 -2.50 -17.14 -3.87
CA SER A 70 -1.69 -16.10 -4.49
C SER A 70 -2.55 -14.99 -5.07
N GLY A 71 -1.99 -13.80 -5.20
CA GLY A 71 -2.69 -12.69 -5.83
C GLY A 71 -1.76 -11.58 -6.24
N ASN A 72 -2.35 -10.63 -6.97
CA ASN A 72 -1.68 -9.43 -7.44
C ASN A 72 -2.54 -8.20 -7.16
N MET A 73 -1.91 -7.11 -6.78
CA MET A 73 -2.55 -5.82 -6.57
C MET A 73 -1.96 -4.78 -7.51
N ASN A 74 -2.80 -4.17 -8.33
CA ASN A 74 -2.41 -3.05 -9.19
C ASN A 74 -2.25 -1.78 -8.35
N LEU A 75 -1.12 -1.10 -8.50
CA LEU A 75 -0.75 0.12 -7.78
C LEU A 75 -0.86 1.39 -8.63
N LEU A 76 -1.22 1.29 -9.90
CA LEU A 76 -1.34 2.45 -10.79
C LEU A 76 -2.29 3.50 -10.21
N GLY A 77 -1.82 4.75 -10.14
CA GLY A 77 -2.56 5.86 -9.58
C GLY A 77 -2.79 5.81 -8.06
N LYS A 78 -2.05 4.95 -7.34
CA LYS A 78 -2.12 4.83 -5.89
C LYS A 78 -0.85 5.36 -5.25
N ALA A 79 -0.98 5.89 -4.03
CA ALA A 79 0.13 6.42 -3.24
C ALA A 79 -0.10 6.17 -1.75
N GLY A 80 0.98 6.24 -0.96
CA GLY A 80 0.93 6.07 0.49
C GLY A 80 0.61 4.64 0.92
N THR A 81 -0.13 4.49 2.00
CA THR A 81 -0.50 3.17 2.54
C THR A 81 -1.91 2.81 2.11
N ILE A 82 -2.05 1.67 1.47
CA ILE A 82 -3.35 1.11 1.08
C ILE A 82 -3.57 -0.24 1.74
N VAL A 83 -4.82 -0.52 2.11
CA VAL A 83 -5.25 -1.82 2.66
C VAL A 83 -6.37 -2.36 1.80
N LYS A 84 -6.25 -3.62 1.39
CA LYS A 84 -7.29 -4.35 0.67
C LYS A 84 -7.56 -5.67 1.36
N THR A 85 -8.83 -6.08 1.32
CA THR A 85 -9.29 -7.30 1.97
C THR A 85 -9.59 -8.36 0.92
N VAL A 86 -9.17 -9.59 1.20
CA VAL A 86 -9.53 -10.80 0.48
C VAL A 86 -10.42 -11.63 1.39
N THR A 87 -11.67 -11.80 1.00
CA THR A 87 -12.61 -12.72 1.67
C THR A 87 -12.43 -14.10 1.07
N VAL A 88 -12.11 -15.07 1.90
CA VAL A 88 -12.01 -16.48 1.54
C VAL A 88 -13.25 -17.20 2.07
N THR A 89 -14.05 -17.80 1.19
CA THR A 89 -15.27 -18.53 1.57
C THR A 89 -14.99 -20.02 1.56
N THR A 90 -15.33 -20.67 2.65
CA THR A 90 -15.19 -22.13 2.80
C THR A 90 -16.48 -22.77 3.28
N ASP A 91 -16.57 -24.09 3.25
CA ASP A 91 -17.68 -24.89 3.78
C ASP A 91 -17.86 -24.80 5.29
N VAL A 92 -16.84 -24.32 5.99
CA VAL A 92 -16.86 -24.12 7.43
C VAL A 92 -16.95 -22.62 7.84
N GLY A 93 -17.17 -21.67 6.86
CA GLY A 93 -17.43 -20.21 7.02
C GLY A 93 -16.48 -19.34 6.19
N SER A 94 -16.31 -18.05 6.51
CA SER A 94 -15.49 -17.12 5.74
C SER A 94 -14.40 -16.48 6.59
N ILE A 95 -13.23 -16.27 6.05
CA ILE A 95 -12.11 -15.55 6.67
C ILE A 95 -11.76 -14.31 5.87
N LEU A 96 -11.29 -13.27 6.57
CA LEU A 96 -10.79 -12.04 5.99
C LEU A 96 -9.28 -12.00 6.09
N LEU A 97 -8.61 -11.87 4.96
CA LEU A 97 -7.18 -11.65 4.86
C LEU A 97 -6.93 -10.23 4.38
N ASN A 98 -5.94 -9.54 4.94
CA ASN A 98 -5.63 -8.17 4.61
C ASN A 98 -4.29 -8.10 3.85
N VAL A 99 -4.27 -7.35 2.75
CA VAL A 99 -3.06 -6.98 2.03
C VAL A 99 -2.85 -5.49 2.27
N LYS A 100 -1.78 -5.15 3.00
CA LYS A 100 -1.39 -3.79 3.32
C LYS A 100 -0.13 -3.45 2.56
N VAL A 101 -0.22 -2.46 1.69
CA VAL A 101 0.89 -2.06 0.83
C VAL A 101 1.31 -0.63 1.19
N HIS A 102 2.59 -0.46 1.47
CA HIS A 102 3.23 0.83 1.67
C HIS A 102 3.95 1.20 0.37
N ILE A 103 3.43 2.20 -0.34
CA ILE A 103 4.02 2.67 -1.60
C ILE A 103 5.00 3.78 -1.26
N ALA A 104 6.27 3.59 -1.64
CA ALA A 104 7.29 4.61 -1.46
C ALA A 104 6.92 5.88 -2.24
N PRO A 105 7.11 7.06 -1.65
CA PRO A 105 6.91 8.32 -2.37
C PRO A 105 7.86 8.38 -3.58
N PRO A 106 7.48 9.13 -4.64
CA PRO A 106 8.35 9.36 -5.79
C PRO A 106 9.70 9.92 -5.36
N ASP A 107 10.77 9.35 -5.91
CA ASP A 107 12.12 9.85 -5.68
C ASP A 107 12.37 11.11 -6.53
N PRO A 108 12.54 12.29 -5.91
CA PRO A 108 12.77 13.54 -6.64
C PRO A 108 14.03 13.51 -7.52
N SER A 109 15.03 12.67 -7.17
CA SER A 109 16.26 12.55 -7.95
C SER A 109 16.05 11.88 -9.30
N ARG A 110 14.98 11.06 -9.43
CA ARG A 110 14.59 10.36 -10.66
C ARG A 110 13.68 11.17 -11.57
N MET A 111 13.23 12.33 -11.11
CA MET A 111 12.37 13.21 -11.90
C MET A 111 13.15 13.75 -13.11
N ARG A 112 12.56 13.65 -14.31
CA ARG A 112 13.16 14.22 -15.53
C ARG A 112 13.30 15.73 -15.39
N ALA A 113 14.35 16.29 -15.98
CA ALA A 113 14.62 17.73 -15.90
C ALA A 113 13.43 18.59 -16.39
N ALA A 114 12.75 18.16 -17.46
CA ALA A 114 11.57 18.86 -18.00
C ALA A 114 10.39 18.86 -17.00
N ASP A 115 10.14 17.73 -16.31
CA ASP A 115 9.07 17.64 -15.31
C ASP A 115 9.40 18.48 -14.09
N ARG A 116 10.66 18.51 -13.68
CA ARG A 116 11.15 19.34 -12.58
C ARG A 116 10.94 20.83 -12.89
N GLN A 117 11.29 21.24 -14.11
CA GLN A 117 11.13 22.64 -14.53
C GLN A 117 9.66 23.05 -14.62
N ARG A 118 8.80 22.16 -15.15
CA ARG A 118 7.34 22.36 -15.15
C ARG A 118 6.77 22.50 -13.74
N ASN A 119 7.16 21.63 -12.82
CA ASN A 119 6.69 21.66 -11.43
C ASN A 119 7.16 22.94 -10.71
N LEU A 120 8.39 23.39 -10.95
CA LEU A 120 8.90 24.66 -10.45
C LEU A 120 8.08 25.86 -10.98
N ALA A 121 7.73 25.86 -12.26
CA ALA A 121 6.90 26.91 -12.85
C ALA A 121 5.49 26.93 -12.24
N VAL A 122 4.87 25.77 -12.01
CA VAL A 122 3.57 25.66 -11.34
C VAL A 122 3.65 26.16 -9.90
N ALA A 123 4.68 25.76 -9.15
CA ALA A 123 4.88 26.21 -7.77
C ALA A 123 5.19 27.71 -7.65
N ALA A 124 5.84 28.28 -8.65
CA ALA A 124 6.08 29.73 -8.73
C ALA A 124 4.80 30.53 -9.02
N ALA A 125 3.91 29.99 -9.85
CA ALA A 125 2.63 30.62 -10.19
C ALA A 125 1.60 30.48 -9.05
N ASP A 126 1.53 29.32 -8.39
CA ASP A 126 0.68 29.05 -7.22
C ASP A 126 1.46 28.31 -6.13
N ARG A 127 1.83 29.04 -5.09
CA ARG A 127 2.58 28.50 -3.94
C ARG A 127 1.83 27.39 -3.18
N GLN A 128 0.53 27.30 -3.34
CA GLN A 128 -0.30 26.26 -2.73
C GLN A 128 -0.59 25.08 -3.66
N ALA A 129 -0.08 25.10 -4.89
CA ALA A 129 -0.26 24.02 -5.85
C ALA A 129 0.21 22.66 -5.28
N VAL A 130 1.26 22.65 -4.47
CA VAL A 130 1.80 21.44 -3.82
C VAL A 130 0.80 20.72 -2.91
N PHE A 131 -0.23 21.42 -2.43
CA PHE A 131 -1.27 20.87 -1.57
C PHE A 131 -2.54 20.44 -2.34
N ARG A 132 -2.55 20.55 -3.68
CA ARG A 132 -3.74 20.32 -4.51
C ARG A 132 -3.45 19.37 -5.67
N GLY A 133 -4.52 18.75 -6.20
CA GLY A 133 -4.45 17.91 -7.40
C GLY A 133 -3.40 16.80 -7.30
N GLU A 134 -2.69 16.58 -8.38
CA GLU A 134 -1.65 15.52 -8.46
C GLU A 134 -0.47 15.77 -7.52
N CYS A 135 -0.14 17.02 -7.23
CA CYS A 135 0.94 17.36 -6.30
C CYS A 135 0.66 16.87 -4.88
N ALA A 136 -0.61 16.88 -4.46
CA ALA A 136 -1.00 16.43 -3.13
C ALA A 136 -0.70 14.95 -2.87
N SER A 137 -0.64 14.11 -3.90
CA SER A 137 -0.29 12.68 -3.77
C SER A 137 1.12 12.47 -3.19
N CYS A 138 2.04 13.38 -3.51
CA CYS A 138 3.42 13.33 -3.03
C CYS A 138 3.66 14.23 -1.81
N HIS A 139 2.96 15.37 -1.73
CA HIS A 139 3.23 16.37 -0.69
C HIS A 139 2.27 16.30 0.50
N VAL A 140 1.05 15.80 0.32
CA VAL A 140 0.04 15.70 1.38
C VAL A 140 -0.21 14.25 1.81
N ALA A 141 -0.41 13.33 0.87
CA ALA A 141 -0.76 11.95 1.21
C ALA A 141 0.23 11.28 2.19
N PRO A 142 1.56 11.48 2.07
CA PRO A 142 2.53 10.89 3.02
C PRO A 142 2.44 11.46 4.43
N THR A 143 1.71 12.57 4.64
CA THR A 143 1.61 13.26 5.94
C THR A 143 0.42 12.81 6.78
N VAL A 144 -0.50 12.06 6.18
CA VAL A 144 -1.73 11.61 6.85
C VAL A 144 -1.39 10.77 8.07
N GLY A 145 -1.94 11.17 9.23
CA GLY A 145 -1.73 10.52 10.51
C GLY A 145 -0.43 10.87 11.23
N LYS A 146 0.49 11.61 10.59
CA LYS A 146 1.76 12.05 11.20
C LYS A 146 1.58 13.30 12.05
N LYS A 147 2.42 13.46 13.09
CA LYS A 147 2.40 14.59 14.01
C LYS A 147 3.83 14.99 14.40
N GLY A 148 3.98 16.22 14.93
CA GLY A 148 5.24 16.71 15.49
C GLY A 148 6.41 16.63 14.51
N ALA A 149 7.55 16.14 14.97
CA ALA A 149 8.78 16.06 14.18
C ALA A 149 8.65 15.19 12.92
N GLU A 150 7.88 14.12 12.98
CA GLU A 150 7.66 13.24 11.82
C GLU A 150 6.84 13.96 10.73
N LEU A 151 5.80 14.69 11.12
CA LEU A 151 5.03 15.52 10.20
C LEU A 151 5.92 16.61 9.59
N TYR A 152 6.72 17.29 10.42
CA TYR A 152 7.64 18.30 9.95
C TYR A 152 8.62 17.76 8.90
N ALA A 153 9.29 16.66 9.21
CA ALA A 153 10.27 16.04 8.30
C ALA A 153 9.62 15.60 6.97
N THR A 154 8.38 15.13 7.02
CA THR A 154 7.68 14.60 5.84
C THR A 154 7.04 15.71 4.98
N ALA A 155 6.49 16.76 5.58
CA ALA A 155 5.73 17.80 4.89
C ALA A 155 6.50 19.10 4.71
N CYS A 156 7.13 19.57 5.76
CA CYS A 156 7.69 20.93 5.82
C CYS A 156 9.18 20.95 5.48
N GLY A 157 9.94 20.01 6.05
CA GLY A 157 11.39 19.92 5.92
C GLY A 157 11.87 19.76 4.48
N ILE A 158 11.07 19.10 3.63
CA ILE A 158 11.37 18.93 2.20
C ILE A 158 11.66 20.27 1.51
N CYS A 159 10.92 21.33 1.88
CA CYS A 159 11.11 22.66 1.32
C CYS A 159 11.94 23.56 2.27
N HIS A 160 11.64 23.50 3.58
CA HIS A 160 12.22 24.46 4.55
C HIS A 160 13.66 24.13 4.97
N ASP A 161 14.05 22.84 4.90
CA ASP A 161 15.41 22.39 5.23
C ASP A 161 16.25 22.03 3.99
N ALA A 162 15.71 22.18 2.77
CA ALA A 162 16.45 21.92 1.55
C ALA A 162 17.66 22.85 1.39
N GLU A 163 18.83 22.32 1.02
CA GLU A 163 20.04 23.10 0.76
C GLU A 163 19.83 24.14 -0.35
N ASN A 164 19.10 23.76 -1.40
CA ASN A 164 18.78 24.60 -2.56
C ASN A 164 17.34 25.14 -2.52
N LYS A 165 16.87 25.52 -1.34
CA LYS A 165 15.53 26.09 -1.19
C LYS A 165 15.43 27.43 -1.91
N ALA A 166 14.24 27.72 -2.46
CA ALA A 166 13.96 29.02 -3.03
C ALA A 166 14.10 30.12 -1.95
N THR A 167 14.63 31.29 -2.32
CA THR A 167 14.86 32.43 -1.39
C THR A 167 13.61 32.86 -0.64
N MET A 168 12.42 32.58 -1.17
CA MET A 168 11.14 32.89 -0.54
C MET A 168 10.70 31.87 0.53
N VAL A 169 11.40 30.74 0.67
CA VAL A 169 11.08 29.70 1.67
C VAL A 169 11.92 29.94 2.92
N PRO A 170 11.31 30.43 4.04
CA PRO A 170 12.07 30.69 5.26
C PRO A 170 12.58 29.41 5.90
N THR A 171 13.70 29.50 6.63
CA THR A 171 14.17 28.43 7.50
C THR A 171 13.33 28.43 8.77
N LEU A 172 12.54 27.38 9.01
CA LEU A 172 11.62 27.32 10.16
C LEU A 172 12.35 26.96 11.47
N ARG A 173 13.56 26.39 11.41
CA ARG A 173 14.35 26.02 12.59
C ARG A 173 14.86 27.21 13.40
N GLU A 174 14.89 28.38 12.79
CA GLU A 174 15.42 29.63 13.40
C GLU A 174 14.31 30.57 13.91
N LEU A 175 13.04 30.16 13.75
CA LEU A 175 11.91 30.90 14.28
C LEU A 175 11.83 30.67 15.80
N LYS A 176 12.08 31.74 16.57
CA LYS A 176 11.93 31.77 18.04
C LYS A 176 10.49 32.07 18.42
#